data_287428baff1bc5e7d805c864883ef3cc
#
_entry.id   287428baff1bc5e7d805c864883ef3cc
#
_cell.length_a   1.000
_cell.length_b   1.000
_cell.length_c   1.000
_cell.angle_alpha   90.00
_cell.angle_beta   90.00
_cell.angle_gamma   90.00
#
_symmetry.space_group_name_H-M   'P 1'
#
loop_
_entity.id
_entity.type
_entity.pdbx_description
1 polymer ?
#
loop_
_entity_poly.entity_id
_entity_poly.type
_entity_poly.pdbx_seq_one_letter_code
_entity_poly.pdbx_strand_id
1 'polypeptide(L)'
;MTAADAHRTILAVWRIEQPRLITSLARMLRDVPLAEELTQDALLAALERWPQTGVPERPGAWLMTTARRLAVDRIRRLPMLDRNHAFLLHELEQEEAETPDYDAFLDDDIGDEMLRLIFTACHPLLPYDTRPALALRMICGLTTAEIARAFLVSEATVAQRIVRAKRTLSDSGLAYETPRGDELAE
;
A
#
# COMPACT_ATOMS: atom_id res chain seq x y z
N MET A 1 -9.42 14.33 24.32
CA MET A 1 -9.82 13.20 23.40
C MET A 1 -9.56 11.91 24.14
N THR A 2 -10.53 11.01 24.27
CA THR A 2 -10.30 9.72 24.92
C THR A 2 -9.49 8.81 24.01
N ALA A 3 -8.80 7.80 24.57
CA ALA A 3 -8.05 6.82 23.75
C ALA A 3 -8.97 6.10 22.73
N ALA A 4 -10.23 5.84 23.10
CA ALA A 4 -11.22 5.25 22.21
C ALA A 4 -11.63 6.19 21.06
N ASP A 5 -11.68 7.51 21.32
CA ASP A 5 -11.97 8.50 20.28
C ASP A 5 -10.80 8.63 19.32
N ALA A 6 -9.56 8.65 19.82
CA ALA A 6 -8.37 8.66 19.00
C ALA A 6 -8.32 7.44 18.08
N HIS A 7 -8.56 6.26 18.62
CA HIS A 7 -8.56 5.01 17.84
C HIS A 7 -9.62 5.02 16.72
N ARG A 8 -10.84 5.46 16.99
CA ARG A 8 -11.88 5.59 15.96
C ARG A 8 -11.50 6.58 14.86
N THR A 9 -10.90 7.71 15.23
CA THR A 9 -10.44 8.72 14.28
C THR A 9 -9.32 8.16 13.40
N ILE A 10 -8.35 7.45 13.99
CA ILE A 10 -7.26 6.80 13.24
C ILE A 10 -7.82 5.82 12.22
N LEU A 11 -8.75 4.96 12.61
CA LEU A 11 -9.34 3.98 11.69
C LEU A 11 -10.16 4.65 10.56
N ALA A 12 -10.83 5.77 10.84
CA ALA A 12 -11.56 6.52 9.81
C ALA A 12 -10.59 7.14 8.78
N VAL A 13 -9.54 7.79 9.25
CA VAL A 13 -8.46 8.31 8.39
C VAL A 13 -7.82 7.19 7.58
N TRP A 14 -7.50 6.09 8.23
CA TRP A 14 -6.87 4.94 7.60
C TRP A 14 -7.66 4.41 6.41
N ARG A 15 -8.98 4.24 6.55
CA ARG A 15 -9.83 3.74 5.46
C ARG A 15 -9.78 4.62 4.19
N ILE A 16 -9.57 5.92 4.37
CA ILE A 16 -9.47 6.87 3.26
C ILE A 16 -8.06 6.85 2.66
N GLU A 17 -7.04 6.87 3.51
CA GLU A 17 -5.67 7.08 3.08
C GLU A 17 -4.95 5.79 2.64
N GLN A 18 -5.34 4.63 3.17
CA GLN A 18 -4.67 3.36 2.88
C GLN A 18 -4.51 3.08 1.37
N PRO A 19 -5.56 3.16 0.53
CA PRO A 19 -5.42 2.86 -0.90
C PRO A 19 -4.45 3.83 -1.58
N ARG A 20 -4.49 5.11 -1.21
CA ARG A 20 -3.63 6.17 -1.74
C ARG A 20 -2.17 5.95 -1.37
N LEU A 21 -1.92 5.56 -0.12
CA LEU A 21 -0.57 5.23 0.37
C LEU A 21 0.01 4.03 -0.37
N ILE A 22 -0.79 2.96 -0.52
CA ILE A 22 -0.36 1.74 -1.22
C ILE A 22 -0.03 2.07 -2.68
N THR A 23 -0.88 2.82 -3.39
CA THR A 23 -0.65 3.17 -4.79
C THR A 23 0.63 3.98 -4.96
N SER A 24 0.80 5.03 -4.16
CA SER A 24 1.99 5.88 -4.19
C SER A 24 3.28 5.12 -3.89
N LEU A 25 3.27 4.29 -2.83
CA LEU A 25 4.43 3.47 -2.47
C LEU A 25 4.71 2.39 -3.52
N ALA A 26 3.67 1.75 -4.07
CA ALA A 26 3.82 0.72 -5.11
C ALA A 26 4.44 1.29 -6.39
N ARG A 27 4.07 2.52 -6.79
CA ARG A 27 4.71 3.21 -7.89
C ARG A 27 6.20 3.41 -7.64
N MET A 28 6.53 3.93 -6.47
CA MET A 28 7.87 4.29 -6.07
C MET A 28 8.77 3.06 -5.91
N LEU A 29 8.26 2.01 -5.24
CA LEU A 29 9.02 0.80 -4.91
C LEU A 29 8.97 -0.26 -6.01
N ARG A 30 8.00 -0.16 -6.94
CA ARG A 30 7.67 -1.19 -7.94
C ARG A 30 7.40 -2.57 -7.31
N ASP A 31 6.98 -2.56 -6.04
CA ASP A 31 6.68 -3.74 -5.22
C ASP A 31 5.41 -3.49 -4.40
N VAL A 32 4.30 -4.05 -4.86
CA VAL A 32 2.98 -3.88 -4.22
C VAL A 32 2.92 -4.56 -2.85
N PRO A 33 3.40 -5.80 -2.67
CA PRO A 33 3.51 -6.42 -1.35
C PRO A 33 4.29 -5.60 -0.33
N LEU A 34 5.44 -5.07 -0.70
CA LEU A 34 6.26 -4.22 0.17
C LEU A 34 5.56 -2.89 0.47
N ALA A 35 4.93 -2.28 -0.52
CA ALA A 35 4.15 -1.04 -0.33
C ALA A 35 3.02 -1.23 0.70
N GLU A 36 2.31 -2.35 0.65
CA GLU A 36 1.26 -2.65 1.65
C GLU A 36 1.86 -2.89 3.04
N GLU A 37 2.96 -3.64 3.18
CA GLU A 37 3.66 -3.87 4.46
C GLU A 37 4.04 -2.52 5.10
N LEU A 38 4.73 -1.65 4.36
CA LEU A 38 5.18 -0.35 4.85
C LEU A 38 4.01 0.59 5.19
N THR A 39 2.93 0.50 4.44
CA THR A 39 1.70 1.24 4.74
C THR A 39 1.10 0.78 6.07
N GLN A 40 1.08 -0.52 6.34
CA GLN A 40 0.61 -1.07 7.63
C GLN A 40 1.54 -0.67 8.79
N ASP A 41 2.85 -0.66 8.58
CA ASP A 41 3.82 -0.20 9.59
C ASP A 41 3.61 1.29 9.91
N ALA A 42 3.28 2.12 8.93
CA ALA A 42 2.91 3.52 9.16
C ALA A 42 1.62 3.66 10.00
N LEU A 43 0.62 2.79 9.79
CA LEU A 43 -0.56 2.74 10.66
C LEU A 43 -0.19 2.37 12.09
N LEU A 44 0.66 1.37 12.31
CA LEU A 44 1.12 0.99 13.64
C LEU A 44 1.79 2.17 14.34
N ALA A 45 2.66 2.91 13.64
CA ALA A 45 3.28 4.12 14.16
C ALA A 45 2.24 5.21 14.52
N ALA A 46 1.16 5.36 13.72
CA ALA A 46 0.08 6.29 14.04
C ALA A 46 -0.71 5.86 15.28
N LEU A 47 -1.01 4.56 15.42
CA LEU A 47 -1.69 4.00 16.60
C LEU A 47 -0.89 4.19 17.90
N GLU A 48 0.44 4.19 17.82
CA GLU A 48 1.32 4.44 18.96
C GLU A 48 1.43 5.93 19.30
N ARG A 49 1.55 6.80 18.29
CA ARG A 49 1.89 8.22 18.48
C ARG A 49 0.69 9.13 18.65
N TRP A 50 -0.33 9.01 17.79
CA TRP A 50 -1.45 9.95 17.77
C TRP A 50 -2.32 9.96 19.02
N PRO A 51 -2.48 8.87 19.80
CA PRO A 51 -3.15 8.96 21.10
C PRO A 51 -2.46 9.91 22.08
N GLN A 52 -1.15 10.13 21.94
CA GLN A 52 -0.33 10.97 22.82
C GLN A 52 -0.17 12.40 22.27
N THR A 53 0.05 12.54 20.97
CA THR A 53 0.37 13.83 20.33
C THR A 53 -0.84 14.52 19.70
N GLY A 54 -1.95 13.81 19.54
CA GLY A 54 -3.09 14.22 18.70
C GLY A 54 -2.92 13.78 17.25
N VAL A 55 -4.05 13.76 16.52
CA VAL A 55 -4.05 13.52 15.07
C VAL A 55 -3.48 14.76 14.39
N PRO A 56 -2.49 14.65 13.50
CA PRO A 56 -1.93 15.80 12.78
C PRO A 56 -2.98 16.45 11.87
N GLU A 57 -2.76 17.72 11.51
CA GLU A 57 -3.65 18.45 10.60
C GLU A 57 -3.76 17.79 9.22
N ARG A 58 -2.64 17.22 8.74
CA ARG A 58 -2.54 16.50 7.46
C ARG A 58 -2.13 15.05 7.70
N PRO A 59 -3.08 14.18 8.11
CA PRO A 59 -2.78 12.82 8.54
C PRO A 59 -2.25 11.94 7.40
N GLY A 60 -2.73 12.11 6.16
CA GLY A 60 -2.23 11.42 4.99
C GLY A 60 -0.77 11.74 4.70
N ALA A 61 -0.37 13.01 4.77
CA ALA A 61 1.01 13.45 4.60
C ALA A 61 1.94 12.85 5.68
N TRP A 62 1.47 12.81 6.92
CA TRP A 62 2.24 12.19 8.01
C TRP A 62 2.45 10.69 7.79
N LEU A 63 1.39 9.98 7.39
CA LEU A 63 1.45 8.55 7.08
C LEU A 63 2.40 8.28 5.91
N MET A 64 2.33 9.08 4.83
CA MET A 64 3.22 8.94 3.67
C MET A 64 4.69 9.17 4.06
N THR A 65 4.99 10.26 4.78
CA THR A 65 6.34 10.53 5.26
C THR A 65 6.88 9.41 6.13
N THR A 66 6.03 8.87 7.01
CA THR A 66 6.39 7.74 7.88
C THR A 66 6.68 6.50 7.06
N ALA A 67 5.81 6.14 6.12
CA ALA A 67 5.99 4.96 5.27
C ALA A 67 7.23 5.07 4.37
N ARG A 68 7.53 6.27 3.81
CA ARG A 68 8.75 6.52 3.04
C ARG A 68 10.01 6.32 3.87
N ARG A 69 10.07 6.85 5.10
CA ARG A 69 11.20 6.62 6.02
C ARG A 69 11.40 5.15 6.31
N LEU A 70 10.32 4.42 6.55
CA LEU A 70 10.38 2.97 6.74
C LEU A 70 10.89 2.25 5.49
N ALA A 71 10.52 2.73 4.29
CA ALA A 71 11.01 2.20 3.02
C ALA A 71 12.53 2.40 2.88
N VAL A 72 13.02 3.61 3.11
CA VAL A 72 14.46 3.92 3.09
C VAL A 72 15.22 3.03 4.08
N ASP A 73 14.72 2.93 5.32
CA ASP A 73 15.34 2.08 6.34
C ASP A 73 15.34 0.61 5.96
N ARG A 74 14.27 0.13 5.33
CA ARG A 74 14.16 -1.25 4.85
C ARG A 74 15.17 -1.52 3.74
N ILE A 75 15.24 -0.65 2.74
CA ILE A 75 16.14 -0.80 1.58
C ILE A 75 17.60 -0.73 2.04
N ARG A 76 17.96 0.18 2.95
CA ARG A 76 19.32 0.28 3.51
C ARG A 76 19.77 -0.97 4.26
N ARG A 77 18.85 -1.75 4.83
CA ARG A 77 19.14 -3.01 5.55
C ARG A 77 19.25 -4.22 4.63
N LEU A 78 18.74 -4.13 3.41
CA LEU A 78 18.91 -5.20 2.44
C LEU A 78 20.38 -5.21 1.96
N PRO A 79 21.02 -6.40 1.84
CA PRO A 79 22.34 -6.47 1.27
C PRO A 79 22.30 -5.88 -0.14
N MET A 80 23.27 -5.02 -0.44
CA MET A 80 23.42 -4.27 -1.70
C MET A 80 23.67 -5.23 -2.86
N LEU A 81 22.62 -5.92 -3.35
CA LEU A 81 22.72 -6.94 -4.40
C LEU A 81 22.26 -6.42 -5.77
N ASP A 82 21.62 -5.23 -5.86
CA ASP A 82 21.12 -4.74 -7.15
C ASP A 82 21.33 -3.23 -7.33
N ARG A 83 21.75 -2.87 -8.57
CA ARG A 83 21.86 -1.46 -9.01
C ARG A 83 20.51 -0.72 -8.91
N ASN A 84 19.40 -1.45 -9.00
CA ASN A 84 18.05 -0.90 -8.86
C ASN A 84 17.77 -0.38 -7.44
N HIS A 85 18.29 -1.05 -6.40
CA HIS A 85 18.15 -0.60 -5.01
C HIS A 85 18.93 0.70 -4.73
N ALA A 86 20.12 0.85 -5.30
CA ALA A 86 20.90 2.09 -5.14
C ALA A 86 20.23 3.29 -5.85
N PHE A 87 19.63 3.05 -7.00
CA PHE A 87 18.87 4.06 -7.74
C PHE A 87 17.60 4.48 -6.98
N LEU A 88 16.82 3.50 -6.47
CA LEU A 88 15.64 3.75 -5.65
C LEU A 88 15.96 4.50 -4.36
N LEU A 89 17.07 4.16 -3.70
CA LEU A 89 17.53 4.91 -2.52
C LEU A 89 17.82 6.37 -2.86
N HIS A 90 18.48 6.61 -3.98
CA HIS A 90 18.84 7.97 -4.41
C HIS A 90 17.58 8.79 -4.75
N GLU A 91 16.61 8.21 -5.45
CA GLU A 91 15.32 8.86 -5.73
C GLU A 91 14.56 9.19 -4.43
N LEU A 92 14.47 8.22 -3.50
CA LEU A 92 13.79 8.40 -2.22
C LEU A 92 14.46 9.48 -1.35
N GLU A 93 15.78 9.54 -1.34
CA GLU A 93 16.55 10.53 -0.58
C GLU A 93 16.46 11.94 -1.20
N GLN A 94 16.38 12.05 -2.53
CA GLN A 94 16.14 13.33 -3.20
C GLN A 94 14.72 13.85 -2.93
N GLU A 95 13.70 12.99 -2.98
CA GLU A 95 12.33 13.36 -2.67
C GLU A 95 12.12 13.71 -1.17
N GLU A 96 12.94 13.18 -0.25
CA GLU A 96 12.92 13.62 1.17
C GLU A 96 13.45 15.07 1.35
N ALA A 97 14.37 15.52 0.49
CA ALA A 97 14.94 16.86 0.56
C ALA A 97 13.98 17.94 0.05
N GLU A 98 13.12 17.60 -0.87
CA GLU A 98 12.01 18.44 -1.32
C GLU A 98 10.79 18.06 -0.48
N THR A 99 10.27 18.98 0.35
CA THR A 99 9.00 18.75 1.07
C THR A 99 7.90 18.56 0.03
N PRO A 100 7.52 17.34 -0.35
CA PRO A 100 6.54 17.16 -1.41
C PRO A 100 5.22 17.71 -0.93
N ASP A 101 4.60 18.56 -1.71
CA ASP A 101 3.19 18.89 -1.48
C ASP A 101 2.38 17.61 -1.70
N TYR A 102 2.08 16.95 -0.59
CA TYR A 102 1.33 15.69 -0.59
C TYR A 102 -0.02 15.83 -1.33
N ASP A 103 -0.63 17.01 -1.29
CA ASP A 103 -1.91 17.25 -1.95
C ASP A 103 -1.72 17.42 -3.47
N ALA A 104 -0.65 18.10 -3.92
CA ALA A 104 -0.30 18.17 -5.34
C ALA A 104 0.07 16.79 -5.90
N PHE A 105 0.71 15.95 -5.08
CA PHE A 105 1.06 14.58 -5.46
C PHE A 105 -0.16 13.64 -5.54
N LEU A 106 -1.23 13.95 -4.78
CA LEU A 106 -2.48 13.18 -4.81
C LEU A 106 -3.43 13.62 -5.93
N ASP A 107 -3.35 14.87 -6.39
CA ASP A 107 -4.33 15.43 -7.33
C ASP A 107 -4.06 15.07 -8.80
N ASP A 108 -2.79 14.90 -9.20
CA ASP A 108 -2.45 14.77 -10.62
C ASP A 108 -2.55 13.35 -11.20
N ASP A 109 -2.41 12.27 -10.40
CA ASP A 109 -2.26 10.90 -10.94
C ASP A 109 -3.06 9.80 -10.21
N ILE A 110 -3.90 10.11 -9.21
CA ILE A 110 -4.57 9.07 -8.39
C ILE A 110 -5.43 8.14 -9.25
N GLY A 111 -6.07 8.64 -10.29
CA GLY A 111 -6.91 7.86 -11.19
C GLY A 111 -6.13 6.75 -11.88
N ASP A 112 -4.99 7.10 -12.48
CA ASP A 112 -4.13 6.17 -13.21
C ASP A 112 -3.43 5.18 -12.27
N GLU A 113 -3.02 5.63 -11.11
CA GLU A 113 -2.37 4.82 -10.10
C GLU A 113 -3.32 3.80 -9.45
N MET A 114 -4.54 4.24 -9.12
CA MET A 114 -5.58 3.36 -8.62
C MET A 114 -5.94 2.31 -9.68
N LEU A 115 -6.01 2.70 -10.94
CA LEU A 115 -6.25 1.80 -12.06
C LEU A 115 -5.14 0.75 -12.17
N ARG A 116 -3.88 1.14 -12.05
CA ARG A 116 -2.73 0.20 -11.99
C ARG A 116 -2.86 -0.79 -10.84
N LEU A 117 -3.24 -0.32 -9.67
CA LEU A 117 -3.45 -1.19 -8.51
C LEU A 117 -4.58 -2.20 -8.76
N ILE A 118 -5.68 -1.77 -9.42
CA ILE A 118 -6.77 -2.65 -9.81
C ILE A 118 -6.28 -3.73 -10.79
N PHE A 119 -5.55 -3.35 -11.85
CA PHE A 119 -5.01 -4.31 -12.82
C PHE A 119 -4.04 -5.29 -12.15
N THR A 120 -3.17 -4.80 -11.27
CA THR A 120 -2.25 -5.65 -10.52
C THR A 120 -3.00 -6.64 -9.61
N ALA A 121 -4.02 -6.17 -8.87
CA ALA A 121 -4.81 -7.02 -7.98
C ALA A 121 -5.68 -8.05 -8.74
N CYS A 122 -6.04 -7.74 -9.99
CA CYS A 122 -6.85 -8.60 -10.86
C CYS A 122 -6.03 -9.33 -11.93
N HIS A 123 -4.70 -9.26 -11.87
CA HIS A 123 -3.83 -9.80 -12.92
C HIS A 123 -4.08 -11.28 -13.23
N PRO A 124 -4.05 -11.71 -14.51
CA PRO A 124 -4.30 -13.09 -14.93
C PRO A 124 -3.41 -14.16 -14.27
N LEU A 125 -2.19 -13.82 -13.89
CA LEU A 125 -1.30 -14.71 -13.13
C LEU A 125 -1.84 -15.11 -11.75
N LEU A 126 -2.74 -14.31 -11.18
CA LEU A 126 -3.36 -14.63 -9.90
C LEU A 126 -4.50 -15.64 -10.11
N PRO A 127 -4.63 -16.67 -9.25
CA PRO A 127 -5.79 -17.54 -9.25
C PRO A 127 -7.08 -16.74 -9.12
N TYR A 128 -8.12 -17.14 -9.87
CA TYR A 128 -9.38 -16.41 -9.96
C TYR A 128 -10.03 -16.14 -8.59
N ASP A 129 -9.93 -17.09 -7.66
CA ASP A 129 -10.49 -17.00 -6.31
C ASP A 129 -9.69 -16.09 -5.36
N THR A 130 -8.47 -15.70 -5.73
CA THR A 130 -7.61 -14.82 -4.92
C THR A 130 -7.73 -13.34 -5.31
N ARG A 131 -8.05 -13.06 -6.58
CA ARG A 131 -8.14 -11.69 -7.11
C ARG A 131 -9.13 -10.80 -6.33
N PRO A 132 -10.40 -11.22 -6.11
CA PRO A 132 -11.36 -10.40 -5.36
C PRO A 132 -10.93 -10.15 -3.92
N ALA A 133 -10.31 -11.14 -3.25
CA ALA A 133 -9.86 -10.97 -1.88
C ALA A 133 -8.71 -9.93 -1.79
N LEU A 134 -7.77 -9.98 -2.75
CA LEU A 134 -6.68 -9.03 -2.82
C LEU A 134 -7.18 -7.61 -3.15
N ALA A 135 -8.06 -7.48 -4.15
CA ALA A 135 -8.65 -6.19 -4.53
C ALA A 135 -9.42 -5.54 -3.37
N LEU A 136 -10.29 -6.30 -2.69
CA LEU A 136 -11.03 -5.79 -1.53
C LEU A 136 -10.11 -5.36 -0.39
N ARG A 137 -9.01 -6.09 -0.19
CA ARG A 137 -8.01 -5.75 0.83
C ARG A 137 -7.27 -4.47 0.51
N MET A 138 -6.75 -4.34 -0.72
CA MET A 138 -5.83 -3.27 -1.10
C MET A 138 -6.55 -1.99 -1.53
N ILE A 139 -7.67 -2.13 -2.26
CA ILE A 139 -8.38 -0.99 -2.85
C ILE A 139 -9.48 -0.50 -1.91
N CYS A 140 -10.27 -1.42 -1.34
CA CYS A 140 -11.40 -1.07 -0.46
C CYS A 140 -11.00 -0.99 1.02
N GLY A 141 -9.76 -1.37 1.39
CA GLY A 141 -9.28 -1.32 2.77
C GLY A 141 -9.99 -2.27 3.73
N LEU A 142 -10.69 -3.30 3.21
CA LEU A 142 -11.43 -4.24 4.06
C LEU A 142 -10.47 -5.12 4.86
N THR A 143 -10.87 -5.42 6.09
CA THR A 143 -10.18 -6.40 6.93
C THR A 143 -10.41 -7.83 6.45
N THR A 144 -9.51 -8.74 6.80
CA THR A 144 -9.66 -10.16 6.48
C THR A 144 -10.98 -10.73 7.00
N ALA A 145 -11.43 -10.28 8.19
CA ALA A 145 -12.69 -10.67 8.78
C ALA A 145 -13.92 -10.17 7.97
N GLU A 146 -13.88 -8.92 7.48
CA GLU A 146 -14.93 -8.37 6.64
C GLU A 146 -15.04 -9.10 5.30
N ILE A 147 -13.89 -9.38 4.66
CA ILE A 147 -13.81 -10.14 3.42
C ILE A 147 -14.33 -11.58 3.64
N ALA A 148 -13.93 -12.23 4.73
CA ALA A 148 -14.37 -13.58 5.07
C ALA A 148 -15.90 -13.66 5.23
N ARG A 149 -16.50 -12.67 5.90
CA ARG A 149 -17.95 -12.55 6.01
C ARG A 149 -18.63 -12.34 4.67
N ALA A 150 -18.07 -11.48 3.81
CA ALA A 150 -18.63 -11.22 2.48
C ALA A 150 -18.64 -12.46 1.57
N PHE A 151 -17.61 -13.29 1.66
CA PHE A 151 -17.49 -14.52 0.87
C PHE A 151 -18.03 -15.77 1.56
N LEU A 152 -18.53 -15.67 2.79
CA LEU A 152 -19.03 -16.79 3.58
C LEU A 152 -17.97 -17.91 3.76
N VAL A 153 -16.73 -17.52 3.96
CA VAL A 153 -15.59 -18.42 4.19
C VAL A 153 -14.89 -18.08 5.51
N SER A 154 -13.96 -18.94 5.96
CA SER A 154 -13.17 -18.64 7.16
C SER A 154 -12.15 -17.52 6.93
N GLU A 155 -11.80 -16.78 7.98
CA GLU A 155 -10.73 -15.77 7.92
C GLU A 155 -9.40 -16.39 7.51
N ALA A 156 -9.10 -17.61 7.95
CA ALA A 156 -7.92 -18.37 7.56
C ALA A 156 -7.87 -18.60 6.04
N THR A 157 -9.01 -18.90 5.42
CA THR A 157 -9.11 -19.09 3.97
C THR A 157 -8.78 -17.79 3.23
N VAL A 158 -9.33 -16.64 3.68
CA VAL A 158 -9.05 -15.34 3.08
C VAL A 158 -7.58 -14.97 3.28
N ALA A 159 -7.05 -15.14 4.48
CA ALA A 159 -5.64 -14.87 4.78
C ALA A 159 -4.71 -15.66 3.85
N GLN A 160 -4.98 -16.97 3.65
CA GLN A 160 -4.21 -17.80 2.73
C GLN A 160 -4.32 -17.34 1.28
N ARG A 161 -5.50 -16.90 0.82
CA ARG A 161 -5.69 -16.36 -0.53
C ARG A 161 -4.85 -15.12 -0.72
N ILE A 162 -4.90 -14.17 0.22
CA ILE A 162 -4.13 -12.92 0.16
C ILE A 162 -2.62 -13.21 0.17
N VAL A 163 -2.14 -14.05 1.08
CA VAL A 163 -0.72 -14.44 1.16
C VAL A 163 -0.25 -15.09 -0.14
N ARG A 164 -1.04 -15.99 -0.70
CA ARG A 164 -0.71 -16.67 -1.95
C ARG A 164 -0.66 -15.68 -3.12
N ALA A 165 -1.64 -14.77 -3.21
CA ALA A 165 -1.66 -13.74 -4.24
C ALA A 165 -0.44 -12.82 -4.17
N LYS A 166 -0.11 -12.33 -2.97
CA LYS A 166 1.07 -11.48 -2.75
C LYS A 166 2.38 -12.20 -3.13
N ARG A 167 2.51 -13.45 -2.73
CA ARG A 167 3.68 -14.25 -3.10
C ARG A 167 3.81 -14.40 -4.61
N THR A 168 2.70 -14.69 -5.31
CA THR A 168 2.70 -14.81 -6.78
C THR A 168 3.13 -13.49 -7.43
N LEU A 169 2.66 -12.34 -6.94
CA LEU A 169 3.07 -11.02 -7.45
C LEU A 169 4.57 -10.77 -7.21
N SER A 170 5.06 -11.04 -6.01
CA SER A 170 6.47 -10.88 -5.66
C SER A 170 7.38 -11.77 -6.51
N ASP A 171 7.02 -13.06 -6.63
CA ASP A 171 7.82 -14.05 -7.37
C ASP A 171 7.81 -13.80 -8.90
N SER A 172 6.78 -13.13 -9.43
CA SER A 172 6.65 -12.87 -10.87
C SER A 172 7.50 -11.71 -11.38
N GLY A 173 7.96 -10.82 -10.51
CA GLY A 173 8.66 -9.59 -10.92
C GLY A 173 7.80 -8.68 -11.82
N LEU A 174 6.48 -8.80 -11.74
CA LEU A 174 5.53 -8.02 -12.55
C LEU A 174 5.79 -6.52 -12.39
N ALA A 175 5.95 -5.85 -13.53
CA ALA A 175 6.00 -4.40 -13.54
C ALA A 175 4.65 -3.84 -13.07
N TYR A 176 4.71 -2.84 -12.17
CA TYR A 176 3.54 -2.09 -11.73
C TYR A 176 3.14 -1.11 -12.85
N GLU A 177 2.48 -1.62 -13.87
CA GLU A 177 2.10 -0.87 -15.08
C GLU A 177 0.64 -1.12 -15.46
N THR A 178 0.04 -0.15 -16.14
CA THR A 178 -1.29 -0.34 -16.75
C THR A 178 -1.10 -1.11 -18.05
N PRO A 179 -1.85 -2.20 -18.28
CA PRO A 179 -1.78 -2.92 -19.55
C PRO A 179 -2.15 -2.00 -20.72
N ARG A 180 -1.47 -2.18 -21.85
CA ARG A 180 -1.65 -1.36 -23.07
C ARG A 180 -2.09 -2.22 -24.25
N GLY A 181 -2.99 -1.68 -25.06
CA GLY A 181 -3.38 -2.30 -26.33
C GLY A 181 -3.97 -3.71 -26.18
N ASP A 182 -3.31 -4.70 -26.78
CA ASP A 182 -3.81 -6.08 -26.85
C ASP A 182 -3.87 -6.80 -25.50
N GLU A 183 -3.09 -6.34 -24.52
CA GLU A 183 -3.10 -6.88 -23.15
C GLU A 183 -4.42 -6.58 -22.38
N LEU A 184 -5.22 -5.62 -22.87
CA LEU A 184 -6.53 -5.29 -22.28
C LEU A 184 -7.63 -6.30 -22.66
N ALA A 185 -7.38 -7.20 -23.61
CA ALA A 185 -8.37 -8.14 -24.14
C ALA A 185 -8.36 -9.51 -23.44
N GLU A 186 -7.40 -9.77 -22.54
CA GLU A 186 -7.29 -10.98 -21.71
C GLU A 186 -7.87 -10.75 -20.29
#